data_f26430c0456cb31d4e1fa66537c3d633
#
_entry.id   f26430c0456cb31d4e1fa66537c3d633
#
_cell.length_a   1.000
_cell.length_b   1.000
_cell.length_c   1.000
_cell.angle_alpha   90.00
_cell.angle_beta   90.00
_cell.angle_gamma   90.00
#
_symmetry.space_group_name_H-M   'P 1'
#
loop_
_entity.id
_entity.type
_entity.pdbx_description
1 polymer ?
#
loop_
_entity_poly.entity_id
_entity_poly.type
_entity_poly.pdbx_seq_one_letter_code
_entity_poly.pdbx_strand_id
1 'polypeptide(L)'
;DAVISLASRPSASNYVEEDVVKTNTMSMWNVCRAAEQLKVKRVALGSSYNAVGAMGTAARWAPNEVKPPEYFPMDENVYTRSEDPYSIAKWLGEEIGEAFSRRSPWMAIASMRFNGMWDDAYFKHLQANPITDPWTRCQGFWTYLHIRDAARACVQSVVNENWNGHHRFFLNAKDTMLNI
;
A
#
# COMPACT_ATOMS: atom_id res chain seq x y z
N ASP A 1 9.22 17.58 -13.10
CA ASP A 1 9.88 16.67 -12.15
C ASP A 1 8.82 15.97 -11.29
N ALA A 2 9.11 14.73 -10.87
CA ALA A 2 8.25 13.92 -10.04
C ALA A 2 9.08 13.10 -9.03
N VAL A 3 8.42 12.61 -7.97
CA VAL A 3 9.03 11.72 -6.98
C VAL A 3 8.20 10.44 -6.84
N ILE A 4 8.88 9.30 -6.84
CA ILE A 4 8.33 8.01 -6.44
C ILE A 4 9.08 7.57 -5.19
N SER A 5 8.41 7.50 -4.05
CA SER A 5 8.98 7.12 -2.76
C SER A 5 8.45 5.78 -2.30
N LEU A 6 9.33 4.78 -2.27
CA LEU A 6 9.03 3.42 -1.82
C LEU A 6 9.78 3.07 -0.52
N ALA A 7 10.53 4.03 0.06
CA ALA A 7 11.33 3.82 1.26
C ALA A 7 10.44 3.55 2.48
N SER A 8 10.58 2.38 3.07
CA SER A 8 9.76 1.95 4.22
C SER A 8 10.39 0.73 4.89
N ARG A 9 10.19 0.57 6.19
CA ARG A 9 10.34 -0.75 6.84
C ARG A 9 9.19 -1.63 6.37
N PRO A 10 9.44 -2.80 5.76
CA PRO A 10 8.42 -3.51 4.97
C PRO A 10 7.43 -4.33 5.77
N SER A 11 7.58 -4.42 7.09
CA SER A 11 6.69 -5.20 7.95
C SER A 11 6.73 -4.70 9.39
N ALA A 12 5.76 -5.14 10.19
CA ALA A 12 5.77 -4.99 11.65
C ALA A 12 6.68 -6.01 12.34
N SER A 13 7.08 -7.08 11.64
CA SER A 13 7.94 -8.12 12.18
C SER A 13 9.41 -7.71 12.14
N ASN A 14 10.20 -8.18 13.11
CA ASN A 14 11.66 -7.97 13.17
C ASN A 14 12.13 -6.54 13.49
N TYR A 15 11.22 -5.64 13.88
CA TYR A 15 11.54 -4.27 14.26
C TYR A 15 10.81 -3.90 15.57
N VAL A 16 11.35 -2.92 16.28
CA VAL A 16 10.65 -2.27 17.40
C VAL A 16 9.48 -1.47 16.83
N GLU A 17 8.31 -1.56 17.43
CA GLU A 17 7.07 -0.97 16.91
C GLU A 17 7.16 0.53 16.68
N GLU A 18 7.70 1.26 17.65
CA GLU A 18 7.90 2.70 17.59
C GLU A 18 8.81 3.10 16.43
N ASP A 19 9.82 2.29 16.16
CA ASP A 19 10.74 2.51 15.03
C ASP A 19 10.05 2.31 13.67
N VAL A 20 9.12 1.36 13.57
CA VAL A 20 8.33 1.15 12.35
C VAL A 20 7.44 2.36 12.12
N VAL A 21 6.66 2.75 13.11
CA VAL A 21 5.77 3.91 13.01
C VAL A 21 6.57 5.18 12.69
N LYS A 22 7.59 5.48 13.48
CA LYS A 22 8.44 6.67 13.30
C LYS A 22 9.09 6.71 11.93
N THR A 23 9.77 5.62 11.53
CA THR A 23 10.53 5.60 10.27
C THR A 23 9.59 5.76 9.07
N ASN A 24 8.50 5.00 9.02
CA ASN A 24 7.61 4.99 7.88
C ASN A 24 6.83 6.30 7.77
N THR A 25 6.30 6.80 8.87
CA THR A 25 5.55 8.07 8.89
C THR A 25 6.43 9.27 8.55
N MET A 26 7.62 9.36 9.19
CA MET A 26 8.56 10.47 8.94
C MET A 26 9.16 10.42 7.53
N SER A 27 9.38 9.23 6.97
CA SER A 27 9.82 9.10 5.57
C SER A 27 8.81 9.76 4.62
N MET A 28 7.53 9.47 4.76
CA MET A 28 6.47 10.05 3.92
C MET A 28 6.32 11.55 4.14
N TRP A 29 6.35 12.00 5.39
CA TRP A 29 6.36 13.42 5.72
C TRP A 29 7.52 14.16 5.06
N ASN A 30 8.74 13.64 5.18
CA ASN A 30 9.95 14.28 4.64
C ASN A 30 9.90 14.36 3.12
N VAL A 31 9.42 13.33 2.44
CA VAL A 31 9.23 13.32 0.98
C VAL A 31 8.22 14.38 0.56
N CYS A 32 7.04 14.42 1.18
CA CYS A 32 6.02 15.43 0.87
C CYS A 32 6.54 16.86 1.15
N ARG A 33 7.26 17.04 2.26
CA ARG A 33 7.83 18.32 2.64
C ARG A 33 8.90 18.79 1.65
N ALA A 34 9.81 17.90 1.25
CA ALA A 34 10.83 18.21 0.26
C ALA A 34 10.21 18.52 -1.11
N ALA A 35 9.23 17.71 -1.55
CA ALA A 35 8.51 17.94 -2.79
C ALA A 35 7.81 19.31 -2.80
N GLU A 36 7.18 19.69 -1.68
CA GLU A 36 6.55 21.00 -1.53
C GLU A 36 7.57 22.15 -1.64
N GLN A 37 8.69 22.04 -0.93
CA GLN A 37 9.76 23.06 -0.96
C GLN A 37 10.40 23.23 -2.33
N LEU A 38 10.59 22.10 -3.04
CA LEU A 38 11.21 22.07 -4.38
C LEU A 38 10.20 22.25 -5.51
N LYS A 39 8.93 22.51 -5.21
CA LYS A 39 7.83 22.67 -6.18
C LYS A 39 7.65 21.46 -7.11
N VAL A 40 7.91 20.25 -6.60
CA VAL A 40 7.64 18.99 -7.33
C VAL A 40 6.14 18.75 -7.35
N LYS A 41 5.56 18.69 -8.54
CA LYS A 41 4.09 18.63 -8.72
C LYS A 41 3.48 17.25 -8.52
N ARG A 42 4.26 16.18 -8.70
CA ARG A 42 3.77 14.80 -8.75
C ARG A 42 4.53 13.92 -7.78
N VAL A 43 3.81 13.29 -6.86
CA VAL A 43 4.40 12.41 -5.85
C VAL A 43 3.62 11.09 -5.81
N ALA A 44 4.34 9.96 -5.89
CA ALA A 44 3.80 8.64 -5.59
C ALA A 44 4.39 8.14 -4.28
N LEU A 45 3.54 7.78 -3.33
CA LEU A 45 3.91 7.23 -2.03
C LEU A 45 3.60 5.74 -1.98
N GLY A 46 4.56 4.93 -1.58
CA GLY A 46 4.37 3.50 -1.36
C GLY A 46 3.52 3.23 -0.12
N SER A 47 2.21 3.07 -0.31
CA SER A 47 1.29 2.55 0.71
C SER A 47 1.22 1.02 0.64
N SER A 48 0.21 0.44 1.23
CA SER A 48 -0.04 -1.00 1.26
C SER A 48 -1.55 -1.26 1.36
N TYR A 49 -2.03 -2.40 0.86
CA TYR A 49 -3.38 -2.86 1.18
C TYR A 49 -3.59 -3.01 2.70
N ASN A 50 -2.51 -3.22 3.45
CA ASN A 50 -2.56 -3.28 4.91
C ASN A 50 -2.99 -1.95 5.56
N ALA A 51 -2.92 -0.82 4.84
CA ALA A 51 -3.42 0.46 5.33
C ALA A 51 -4.92 0.44 5.68
N VAL A 52 -5.67 -0.52 5.15
CA VAL A 52 -7.09 -0.72 5.52
C VAL A 52 -7.27 -1.63 6.75
N GLY A 53 -6.20 -2.22 7.29
CA GLY A 53 -6.28 -3.11 8.45
C GLY A 53 -6.97 -4.44 8.13
N ALA A 54 -6.74 -4.94 6.93
CA ALA A 54 -7.36 -6.16 6.47
C ALA A 54 -6.81 -7.42 7.18
N MET A 55 -7.57 -8.46 7.14
CA MET A 55 -7.54 -9.75 7.88
C MET A 55 -6.18 -10.30 8.33
N GLY A 56 -5.07 -9.97 7.67
CA GLY A 56 -3.81 -10.65 7.92
C GLY A 56 -2.90 -10.04 8.95
N THR A 57 -3.02 -8.76 9.20
CA THR A 57 -2.17 -8.08 10.20
C THR A 57 -2.78 -8.15 11.58
N ALA A 58 -4.09 -8.16 11.68
CA ALA A 58 -4.83 -8.31 12.92
C ALA A 58 -4.59 -9.67 13.60
N ALA A 59 -4.30 -10.73 12.84
CA ALA A 59 -4.11 -12.07 13.39
C ALA A 59 -2.99 -12.18 14.44
N ARG A 60 -1.99 -11.31 14.39
CA ARG A 60 -0.92 -11.27 15.41
C ARG A 60 -1.33 -10.51 16.68
N TRP A 61 -2.15 -9.49 16.53
CA TRP A 61 -2.52 -8.54 17.60
C TRP A 61 -3.86 -8.90 18.23
N ALA A 62 -4.76 -9.52 17.46
CA ALA A 62 -6.02 -10.06 17.91
C ALA A 62 -6.26 -11.44 17.27
N PRO A 63 -5.53 -12.49 17.68
CA PRO A 63 -5.49 -13.78 17.00
C PRO A 63 -6.84 -14.52 16.92
N ASN A 64 -7.83 -14.11 17.69
CA ASN A 64 -9.15 -14.74 17.74
C ASN A 64 -10.25 -13.94 17.03
N GLU A 65 -9.91 -12.80 16.43
CA GLU A 65 -10.89 -11.93 15.76
C GLU A 65 -10.41 -11.53 14.38
N VAL A 66 -10.70 -12.35 13.38
CA VAL A 66 -10.58 -11.92 11.98
C VAL A 66 -11.76 -10.99 11.69
N LYS A 67 -11.49 -9.70 11.60
CA LYS A 67 -12.51 -8.69 11.24
C LYS A 67 -12.49 -8.50 9.72
N PRO A 68 -13.49 -9.01 8.99
CA PRO A 68 -13.59 -8.74 7.55
C PRO A 68 -13.81 -7.25 7.29
N PRO A 69 -13.48 -6.74 6.10
CA PRO A 69 -13.88 -5.40 5.69
C PRO A 69 -15.40 -5.26 5.74
N GLU A 70 -15.87 -4.01 5.78
CA GLU A 70 -17.31 -3.72 5.89
C GLU A 70 -18.12 -4.20 4.70
N TYR A 71 -17.48 -4.28 3.52
CA TYR A 71 -18.11 -4.71 2.27
C TYR A 71 -17.13 -5.31 1.28
N PHE A 72 -17.67 -6.07 0.34
CA PHE A 72 -16.99 -6.60 -0.85
C PHE A 72 -17.82 -6.30 -2.11
N PRO A 73 -17.18 -6.04 -3.27
CA PRO A 73 -15.73 -5.83 -3.43
C PRO A 73 -15.28 -4.55 -2.71
N MET A 74 -14.08 -4.57 -2.13
CA MET A 74 -13.50 -3.38 -1.50
C MET A 74 -13.08 -2.38 -2.56
N ASP A 75 -13.27 -1.09 -2.26
CA ASP A 75 -12.68 0.03 -2.98
C ASP A 75 -11.82 0.91 -2.04
N GLU A 76 -11.32 2.00 -2.56
CA GLU A 76 -10.43 2.91 -1.84
C GLU A 76 -11.11 3.64 -0.66
N ASN A 77 -12.44 3.62 -0.59
CA ASN A 77 -13.24 4.27 0.46
C ASN A 77 -13.46 3.38 1.68
N VAL A 78 -13.04 2.10 1.62
CA VAL A 78 -13.19 1.19 2.77
C VAL A 78 -12.55 1.80 4.02
N TYR A 79 -13.30 1.77 5.12
CA TYR A 79 -12.83 2.31 6.39
C TYR A 79 -11.62 1.52 6.91
N THR A 80 -10.58 2.24 7.34
CA THR A 80 -9.39 1.61 7.91
C THR A 80 -9.64 1.07 9.32
N ARG A 81 -9.11 -0.13 9.59
CA ARG A 81 -9.10 -0.80 10.89
C ARG A 81 -7.69 -1.26 11.25
N SER A 82 -6.70 -0.45 10.88
CA SER A 82 -5.29 -0.75 11.11
C SER A 82 -4.97 -0.84 12.59
N GLU A 83 -4.36 -1.94 13.03
CA GLU A 83 -4.06 -2.22 14.44
C GLU A 83 -2.56 -2.48 14.67
N ASP A 84 -1.82 -2.92 13.66
CA ASP A 84 -0.38 -3.13 13.76
C ASP A 84 0.42 -1.89 13.35
N PRO A 85 1.67 -1.74 13.82
CA PRO A 85 2.47 -0.53 13.60
C PRO A 85 2.79 -0.26 12.12
N TYR A 86 2.90 -1.29 11.29
CA TYR A 86 3.14 -1.13 9.87
C TYR A 86 1.90 -0.58 9.15
N SER A 87 0.75 -1.20 9.40
CA SER A 87 -0.54 -0.81 8.83
C SER A 87 -0.93 0.60 9.25
N ILE A 88 -0.79 0.91 10.55
CA ILE A 88 -1.01 2.26 11.09
C ILE A 88 -0.11 3.28 10.39
N ALA A 89 1.18 2.99 10.25
CA ALA A 89 2.11 3.90 9.60
C ALA A 89 1.81 4.12 8.11
N LYS A 90 1.33 3.09 7.40
CA LYS A 90 0.89 3.22 6.00
C LYS A 90 -0.35 4.09 5.88
N TRP A 91 -1.34 3.86 6.72
CA TRP A 91 -2.53 4.72 6.79
C TRP A 91 -2.18 6.17 7.14
N LEU A 92 -1.39 6.42 8.18
CA LEU A 92 -0.92 7.77 8.54
C LEU A 92 -0.18 8.45 7.39
N GLY A 93 0.58 7.70 6.61
CA GLY A 93 1.25 8.21 5.40
C GLY A 93 0.28 8.67 4.31
N GLU A 94 -0.85 7.99 4.14
CA GLU A 94 -1.92 8.43 3.25
C GLU A 94 -2.57 9.74 3.74
N GLU A 95 -2.83 9.86 5.05
CA GLU A 95 -3.36 11.08 5.66
C GLU A 95 -2.37 12.27 5.56
N ILE A 96 -1.07 12.00 5.65
CA ILE A 96 -0.03 13.00 5.37
C ILE A 96 -0.13 13.46 3.90
N GLY A 97 -0.21 12.53 2.96
CA GLY A 97 -0.39 12.85 1.53
C GLY A 97 -1.62 13.72 1.29
N GLU A 98 -2.75 13.36 1.88
CA GLU A 98 -4.00 14.12 1.83
C GLU A 98 -3.83 15.55 2.38
N ALA A 99 -3.18 15.70 3.54
CA ALA A 99 -2.96 17.00 4.17
C ALA A 99 -2.04 17.90 3.32
N PHE A 100 -0.97 17.34 2.74
CA PHE A 100 -0.08 18.09 1.85
C PHE A 100 -0.77 18.51 0.54
N SER A 101 -1.58 17.65 -0.04
CA SER A 101 -2.34 17.96 -1.25
C SER A 101 -3.36 19.08 -1.00
N ARG A 102 -4.06 19.08 0.15
CA ARG A 102 -4.99 20.17 0.50
C ARG A 102 -4.29 21.51 0.72
N ARG A 103 -3.16 21.53 1.44
CA ARG A 103 -2.45 22.79 1.72
C ARG A 103 -1.63 23.30 0.53
N SER A 104 -1.28 22.42 -0.41
CA SER A 104 -0.56 22.73 -1.64
C SER A 104 -1.33 22.20 -2.86
N PRO A 105 -2.44 22.86 -3.28
CA PRO A 105 -3.38 22.31 -4.30
C PRO A 105 -2.77 22.07 -5.69
N TRP A 106 -1.56 22.55 -5.91
CA TRP A 106 -0.77 22.29 -7.11
C TRP A 106 -0.02 20.94 -7.08
N MET A 107 0.01 20.26 -5.91
CA MET A 107 0.60 18.93 -5.75
C MET A 107 -0.46 17.85 -5.93
N ALA A 108 -0.21 16.91 -6.84
CA ALA A 108 -0.96 15.68 -6.97
C ALA A 108 -0.18 14.53 -6.30
N ILE A 109 -0.80 13.85 -5.35
CA ILE A 109 -0.17 12.81 -4.54
C ILE A 109 -0.96 11.51 -4.66
N ALA A 110 -0.29 10.44 -5.12
CA ALA A 110 -0.85 9.09 -5.22
C ALA A 110 -0.35 8.22 -4.07
N SER A 111 -1.24 7.66 -3.27
CA SER A 111 -0.92 6.61 -2.30
C SER A 111 -1.20 5.25 -2.93
N MET A 112 -0.12 4.51 -3.21
CA MET A 112 -0.14 3.25 -3.94
C MET A 112 -0.31 2.10 -2.94
N ARG A 113 -1.54 1.58 -2.76
CA ARG A 113 -1.85 0.44 -1.89
C ARG A 113 -1.44 -0.86 -2.58
N PHE A 114 -0.15 -1.18 -2.52
CA PHE A 114 0.38 -2.41 -3.08
C PHE A 114 -0.14 -3.63 -2.33
N ASN A 115 -0.51 -4.67 -3.08
CA ASN A 115 -0.69 -6.02 -2.56
C ASN A 115 0.65 -6.79 -2.59
N GLY A 116 0.64 -8.07 -2.24
CA GLY A 116 1.81 -8.92 -2.33
C GLY A 116 2.44 -8.86 -3.73
N MET A 117 3.66 -8.34 -3.81
CA MET A 117 4.36 -8.15 -5.09
C MET A 117 5.20 -9.37 -5.41
N TRP A 118 4.97 -9.94 -6.59
CA TRP A 118 5.62 -11.15 -7.07
C TRP A 118 6.36 -10.90 -8.40
N ASP A 119 7.48 -11.56 -8.55
CA ASP A 119 8.25 -11.58 -9.78
C ASP A 119 8.05 -12.89 -10.59
N ASP A 120 8.64 -12.95 -11.77
CA ASP A 120 8.55 -14.12 -12.64
C ASP A 120 9.10 -15.40 -11.97
N ALA A 121 10.08 -15.27 -11.07
CA ALA A 121 10.65 -16.40 -10.37
C ALA A 121 9.68 -16.98 -9.34
N TYR A 122 8.97 -16.11 -8.61
CA TYR A 122 7.95 -16.53 -7.67
C TYR A 122 6.75 -17.17 -8.37
N PHE A 123 6.31 -16.66 -9.53
CA PHE A 123 5.27 -17.30 -10.34
C PHE A 123 5.65 -18.70 -10.78
N LYS A 124 6.88 -18.89 -11.26
CA LYS A 124 7.41 -20.24 -11.60
C LYS A 124 7.43 -21.17 -10.39
N HIS A 125 7.79 -20.64 -9.21
CA HIS A 125 7.76 -21.42 -7.98
C HIS A 125 6.33 -21.86 -7.64
N LEU A 126 5.32 -21.00 -7.76
CA LEU A 126 3.93 -21.35 -7.50
C LEU A 126 3.37 -22.35 -8.51
N GLN A 127 3.75 -22.25 -9.79
CA GLN A 127 3.37 -23.24 -10.79
C GLN A 127 3.92 -24.64 -10.47
N ALA A 128 5.16 -24.72 -9.93
CA ALA A 128 5.77 -25.97 -9.48
C ALA A 128 5.23 -26.45 -8.12
N ASN A 129 4.73 -25.53 -7.29
CA ASN A 129 4.24 -25.80 -5.94
C ASN A 129 2.88 -25.11 -5.74
N PRO A 130 1.79 -25.60 -6.33
CA PRO A 130 0.47 -24.96 -6.25
C PRO A 130 -0.01 -24.82 -4.80
N ILE A 131 -0.66 -23.72 -4.50
CA ILE A 131 -1.33 -23.51 -3.22
C ILE A 131 -2.63 -24.32 -3.22
N THR A 132 -2.63 -25.40 -2.47
CA THR A 132 -3.81 -26.31 -2.39
C THR A 132 -4.79 -25.91 -1.29
N ASP A 133 -4.32 -25.21 -0.25
CA ASP A 133 -5.17 -24.70 0.81
C ASP A 133 -5.59 -23.24 0.50
N PRO A 134 -6.87 -23.00 0.22
CA PRO A 134 -7.36 -21.66 -0.11
C PRO A 134 -7.18 -20.65 1.05
N TRP A 135 -7.08 -21.13 2.29
CA TRP A 135 -6.89 -20.25 3.45
C TRP A 135 -5.47 -19.73 3.61
N THR A 136 -4.50 -20.37 2.97
CA THR A 136 -3.07 -19.99 3.07
C THR A 136 -2.83 -18.52 2.67
N ARG A 137 -3.63 -17.95 1.78
CA ARG A 137 -3.48 -16.58 1.26
C ARG A 137 -4.70 -15.69 1.49
N CYS A 138 -5.64 -16.11 2.33
CA CYS A 138 -6.84 -15.33 2.62
C CYS A 138 -6.52 -13.92 3.17
N GLN A 139 -5.40 -13.78 3.88
CA GLN A 139 -4.94 -12.53 4.47
C GLN A 139 -4.74 -11.39 3.46
N GLY A 140 -4.36 -11.71 2.22
CA GLY A 140 -4.27 -10.76 1.11
C GLY A 140 -5.51 -10.76 0.22
N PHE A 141 -6.64 -11.29 0.68
CA PHE A 141 -7.87 -11.48 -0.10
C PHE A 141 -7.63 -12.26 -1.40
N TRP A 142 -6.69 -13.21 -1.37
CA TRP A 142 -6.27 -14.03 -2.52
C TRP A 142 -5.82 -13.18 -3.73
N THR A 143 -5.41 -11.94 -3.50
CA THR A 143 -4.94 -11.05 -4.55
C THR A 143 -3.41 -10.96 -4.54
N TYR A 144 -2.85 -10.51 -5.65
CA TYR A 144 -1.43 -10.30 -5.84
C TYR A 144 -1.19 -9.17 -6.83
N LEU A 145 0.07 -8.79 -6.99
CA LEU A 145 0.49 -7.79 -7.97
C LEU A 145 1.82 -8.21 -8.59
N HIS A 146 1.92 -8.18 -9.92
CA HIS A 146 3.21 -8.38 -10.56
C HIS A 146 4.09 -7.14 -10.40
N ILE A 147 5.38 -7.30 -10.09
CA ILE A 147 6.31 -6.17 -9.83
C ILE A 147 6.40 -5.19 -11.01
N ARG A 148 6.25 -5.65 -12.26
CA ARG A 148 6.23 -4.78 -13.44
C ARG A 148 4.98 -3.92 -13.49
N ASP A 149 3.84 -4.46 -13.06
CA ASP A 149 2.58 -3.69 -12.99
C ASP A 149 2.63 -2.68 -11.86
N ALA A 150 3.23 -3.02 -10.71
CA ALA A 150 3.51 -2.10 -9.63
C ALA A 150 4.38 -0.91 -10.11
N ALA A 151 5.48 -1.21 -10.79
CA ALA A 151 6.36 -0.18 -11.36
C ALA A 151 5.65 0.69 -12.39
N ARG A 152 4.87 0.07 -13.31
CA ARG A 152 4.08 0.79 -14.31
C ARG A 152 3.04 1.71 -13.67
N ALA A 153 2.34 1.27 -12.63
CA ALA A 153 1.37 2.08 -11.91
C ALA A 153 2.04 3.30 -11.25
N CYS A 154 3.21 3.12 -10.62
CA CYS A 154 3.99 4.22 -10.07
C CYS A 154 4.37 5.25 -11.14
N VAL A 155 4.87 4.80 -12.30
CA VAL A 155 5.22 5.70 -13.41
C VAL A 155 3.96 6.42 -13.93
N GLN A 156 2.87 5.69 -14.18
CA GLN A 156 1.63 6.29 -14.67
C GLN A 156 1.05 7.32 -13.72
N SER A 157 1.15 7.12 -12.40
CA SER A 157 0.65 8.08 -11.41
C SER A 157 1.39 9.41 -11.44
N VAL A 158 2.65 9.43 -11.90
CA VAL A 158 3.45 10.67 -11.92
C VAL A 158 3.57 11.29 -13.31
N VAL A 159 3.31 10.55 -14.39
CA VAL A 159 3.35 11.10 -15.76
C VAL A 159 1.97 11.50 -16.29
N ASN A 160 0.89 10.95 -15.76
CA ASN A 160 -0.46 11.32 -16.16
C ASN A 160 -0.87 12.64 -15.48
N GLU A 161 -1.13 13.66 -16.29
CA GLU A 161 -1.50 15.00 -15.81
C GLU A 161 -3.00 15.20 -15.61
N ASN A 162 -3.84 14.21 -15.94
CA ASN A 162 -5.30 14.33 -15.94
C ASN A 162 -5.95 14.11 -14.57
N TRP A 163 -5.20 14.25 -13.46
CA TRP A 163 -5.73 14.13 -12.11
C TRP A 163 -5.00 15.10 -11.16
N ASN A 164 -5.67 15.47 -10.08
CA ASN A 164 -5.18 16.40 -9.07
C ASN A 164 -5.59 15.92 -7.68
N GLY A 165 -5.07 16.56 -6.66
CA GLY A 165 -5.41 16.22 -5.29
C GLY A 165 -4.66 15.01 -4.78
N HIS A 166 -5.20 14.36 -3.76
CA HIS A 166 -4.71 13.10 -3.24
C HIS A 166 -5.66 11.96 -3.62
N HIS A 167 -5.08 10.87 -4.13
CA HIS A 167 -5.83 9.65 -4.41
C HIS A 167 -5.11 8.43 -3.84
N ARG A 168 -5.91 7.50 -3.33
CA ARG A 168 -5.48 6.16 -2.96
C ARG A 168 -5.78 5.24 -4.13
N PHE A 169 -4.93 4.24 -4.38
CA PHE A 169 -5.13 3.28 -5.46
C PHE A 169 -4.83 1.88 -4.96
N PHE A 170 -5.83 1.00 -4.95
CA PHE A 170 -5.59 -0.44 -4.81
C PHE A 170 -4.95 -0.99 -6.07
N LEU A 171 -3.82 -1.66 -5.92
CA LEU A 171 -3.06 -2.23 -7.03
C LEU A 171 -3.07 -3.75 -6.92
N ASN A 172 -3.92 -4.37 -7.72
CA ASN A 172 -4.13 -5.81 -7.74
C ASN A 172 -4.15 -6.32 -9.19
N ALA A 173 -3.82 -7.60 -9.38
CA ALA A 173 -4.10 -8.31 -10.61
C ALA A 173 -5.62 -8.44 -10.83
N LYS A 174 -6.04 -8.71 -12.07
CA LYS A 174 -7.46 -8.90 -12.41
C LYS A 174 -8.01 -10.25 -11.96
N ASP A 175 -7.14 -11.22 -11.81
CA ASP A 175 -7.42 -12.57 -11.38
C ASP A 175 -7.02 -12.79 -9.92
N THR A 176 -7.23 -13.99 -9.42
CA THR A 176 -6.91 -14.36 -8.04
C THR A 176 -5.96 -15.54 -8.00
N MET A 177 -5.21 -15.65 -6.92
CA MET A 177 -4.30 -16.79 -6.71
C MET A 177 -5.03 -18.11 -6.39
N LEU A 178 -6.34 -18.11 -6.33
CA LEU A 178 -7.14 -19.34 -6.17
C LEU A 178 -7.15 -20.20 -7.44
N ASN A 179 -6.78 -19.64 -8.58
CA ASN A 179 -6.80 -20.27 -9.89
C ASN A 179 -5.40 -20.44 -10.49
N ILE A 180 -4.36 -20.29 -9.70
CA ILE A 180 -2.96 -20.45 -10.13
C ILE A 180 -2.45 -21.83 -9.74
#